data_cb3532deee50e0baffdd44427e567be2
#
_entry.id   cb3532deee50e0baffdd44427e567be2
#
_cell.length_a   1.000
_cell.length_b   1.000
_cell.length_c   1.000
_cell.angle_alpha   90.00
_cell.angle_beta   90.00
_cell.angle_gamma   90.00
#
_symmetry.space_group_name_H-M   'P 1'
#
loop_
_entity.id
_entity.type
_entity.pdbx_description
1 polymer ?
#
loop_
_entity_poly.entity_id
_entity_poly.type
_entity_poly.pdbx_seq_one_letter_code
_entity_poly.pdbx_strand_id
1 'polypeptide(L)'
;MAIPEKDIYPRTGDRQTIYLRPVITDPSITVGEYTMYNDFVHDPTEFQTNNVLYHYPVNGDKLTIGKFCSIACGAKFLFTSANHTMRSLSTYPFPLFFEAWGLEKSRVTDAWDNRGDIVVGNDVWIGYEAVILSGVTIGDGAIIGARAVVTKDVPPYTIVGGVPANPIRPRFDPETTAALLELRWWDWPRERIRRNLPAIQAGRLDLLQ
;
A
#
# COMPACT_ATOMS: atom_id res chain seq x y z
N MET A 1 24.13 6.97 12.59
CA MET A 1 23.34 7.03 11.37
C MET A 1 22.17 6.06 11.54
N ALA A 2 20.93 6.54 11.39
CA ALA A 2 19.73 5.73 11.57
C ALA A 2 19.76 4.51 10.63
N ILE A 3 19.54 3.33 11.19
CA ILE A 3 19.41 2.08 10.43
C ILE A 3 17.89 1.84 10.31
N PRO A 4 17.29 1.87 9.11
CA PRO A 4 15.84 1.78 8.92
C PRO A 4 15.17 0.54 9.52
N GLU A 5 15.95 -0.46 9.84
CA GLU A 5 15.46 -1.70 10.48
C GLU A 5 15.29 -1.59 12.00
N LYS A 6 15.85 -0.53 12.62
CA LYS A 6 15.87 -0.34 14.07
C LYS A 6 15.29 0.99 14.54
N ASP A 7 15.29 1.99 13.68
CA ASP A 7 14.84 3.32 14.04
C ASP A 7 13.42 3.55 13.54
N ILE A 8 12.47 3.64 14.46
CA ILE A 8 11.07 3.93 14.12
C ILE A 8 10.97 5.36 13.55
N TYR A 9 11.60 6.33 14.20
CA TYR A 9 11.47 7.76 13.87
C TYR A 9 12.68 8.26 13.06
N PRO A 10 12.54 8.49 11.74
CA PRO A 10 13.66 8.92 10.88
C PRO A 10 14.10 10.38 11.11
N ARG A 11 13.27 11.20 11.74
CA ARG A 11 13.51 12.62 11.94
C ARG A 11 13.54 12.97 13.43
N THR A 12 14.58 13.66 13.87
CA THR A 12 14.68 14.13 15.26
C THR A 12 13.56 15.10 15.58
N GLY A 13 12.84 14.84 16.69
CA GLY A 13 11.75 15.69 17.15
C GLY A 13 10.41 15.49 16.43
N ASP A 14 10.36 14.70 15.37
CA ASP A 14 9.12 14.34 14.67
C ASP A 14 8.62 12.98 15.18
N ARG A 15 7.38 12.94 15.64
CA ARG A 15 6.70 11.72 16.10
C ARG A 15 5.54 11.32 15.17
N GLN A 16 5.27 12.11 14.17
CA GLN A 16 4.20 11.88 13.21
C GLN A 16 4.66 11.08 11.99
N THR A 17 5.98 11.06 11.73
CA THR A 17 6.55 10.31 10.60
C THR A 17 7.39 9.15 11.13
N ILE A 18 7.09 7.94 10.66
CA ILE A 18 7.80 6.72 11.04
C ILE A 18 8.32 5.98 9.80
N TYR A 19 9.37 5.16 10.00
CA TYR A 19 9.58 4.00 9.12
C TYR A 19 8.57 2.93 9.51
N LEU A 20 7.87 2.41 8.52
CA LEU A 20 6.73 1.54 8.78
C LEU A 20 7.14 0.11 9.16
N ARG A 21 8.20 -0.43 8.54
CA ARG A 21 8.63 -1.81 8.74
C ARG A 21 8.85 -2.21 10.21
N PRO A 22 9.50 -1.40 11.08
CA PRO A 22 9.76 -1.77 12.48
C PRO A 22 8.51 -1.94 13.35
N VAL A 23 7.38 -1.37 12.97
CA VAL A 23 6.13 -1.40 13.77
C VAL A 23 5.15 -2.48 13.28
N ILE A 24 5.48 -3.19 12.19
CA ILE A 24 4.65 -4.28 11.68
C ILE A 24 4.96 -5.56 12.44
N THR A 25 3.92 -6.16 13.00
CA THR A 25 3.99 -7.43 13.76
C THR A 25 3.15 -8.54 13.15
N ASP A 26 2.16 -8.21 12.33
CA ASP A 26 1.31 -9.18 11.63
C ASP A 26 2.12 -9.86 10.50
N PRO A 27 2.28 -11.21 10.52
CA PRO A 27 3.07 -11.93 9.51
C PRO A 27 2.45 -11.91 8.11
N SER A 28 1.18 -11.55 7.97
CA SER A 28 0.51 -11.38 6.67
C SER A 28 0.74 -10.00 6.05
N ILE A 29 1.42 -9.09 6.77
CA ILE A 29 1.81 -7.77 6.29
C ILE A 29 3.32 -7.72 6.11
N THR A 30 3.76 -7.42 4.89
CA THR A 30 5.19 -7.24 4.58
C THR A 30 5.44 -5.82 4.10
N VAL A 31 6.46 -5.17 4.67
CA VAL A 31 6.85 -3.80 4.30
C VAL A 31 8.35 -3.74 3.99
N GLY A 32 8.68 -3.14 2.85
CA GLY A 32 10.06 -2.91 2.42
C GLY A 32 10.78 -1.81 3.20
N GLU A 33 12.10 -1.81 3.07
CA GLU A 33 12.98 -0.83 3.74
C GLU A 33 12.66 0.60 3.29
N TYR A 34 12.89 1.57 4.17
CA TYR A 34 12.71 3.00 3.94
C TYR A 34 11.27 3.44 3.60
N THR A 35 10.30 2.53 3.60
CA THR A 35 8.90 2.92 3.46
C THR A 35 8.46 3.66 4.70
N MET A 36 7.94 4.87 4.49
CA MET A 36 7.51 5.77 5.55
C MET A 36 6.00 5.95 5.57
N TYR A 37 5.47 6.16 6.76
CA TYR A 37 4.10 6.56 7.02
C TYR A 37 4.06 7.84 7.85
N ASN A 38 3.22 8.78 7.47
CA ASN A 38 2.97 10.00 8.23
C ASN A 38 1.52 10.02 8.69
N ASP A 39 1.29 10.20 10.00
CA ASP A 39 -0.03 10.44 10.58
C ASP A 39 0.05 11.52 11.64
N PHE A 40 -0.76 12.56 11.48
CA PHE A 40 -0.88 13.68 12.41
C PHE A 40 -2.22 13.67 13.17
N VAL A 41 -3.04 12.63 12.96
CA VAL A 41 -4.37 12.46 13.59
C VAL A 41 -4.30 11.36 14.65
N HIS A 42 -3.61 10.24 14.36
CA HIS A 42 -3.48 9.09 15.24
C HIS A 42 -2.01 8.78 15.50
N ASP A 43 -1.74 7.86 16.41
CA ASP A 43 -0.39 7.32 16.59
C ASP A 43 0.02 6.54 15.34
N PRO A 44 1.07 6.97 14.61
CA PRO A 44 1.48 6.28 13.38
C PRO A 44 1.99 4.86 13.62
N THR A 45 2.37 4.49 14.85
CA THR A 45 2.80 3.12 15.18
C THR A 45 1.65 2.12 15.15
N GLU A 46 0.41 2.60 15.23
CA GLU A 46 -0.82 1.80 15.16
C GLU A 46 -1.33 1.58 13.71
N PHE A 47 -0.45 1.67 12.73
CA PHE A 47 -0.80 1.51 11.30
C PHE A 47 -1.61 0.25 11.02
N GLN A 48 -1.23 -0.88 11.58
CA GLN A 48 -1.93 -2.15 11.36
C GLN A 48 -3.41 -2.09 11.76
N THR A 49 -3.70 -1.41 12.88
CA THR A 49 -5.06 -1.27 13.42
C THR A 49 -5.84 -0.19 12.67
N ASN A 50 -5.18 0.94 12.41
CA ASN A 50 -5.86 2.14 11.92
C ASN A 50 -6.02 2.17 10.40
N ASN A 51 -5.13 1.50 9.65
CA ASN A 51 -5.05 1.64 8.20
C ASN A 51 -5.33 0.35 7.44
N VAL A 52 -5.11 -0.84 8.05
CA VAL A 52 -5.36 -2.14 7.43
C VAL A 52 -6.68 -2.69 7.96
N LEU A 53 -7.74 -2.55 7.18
CA LEU A 53 -9.12 -2.75 7.64
C LEU A 53 -9.76 -4.00 7.01
N TYR A 54 -10.61 -4.69 7.79
CA TYR A 54 -11.30 -5.91 7.37
C TYR A 54 -10.35 -7.04 6.95
N HIS A 55 -9.15 -7.02 7.50
CA HIS A 55 -8.10 -8.01 7.26
C HIS A 55 -8.16 -9.10 8.33
N TYR A 56 -8.71 -10.25 7.97
CA TYR A 56 -8.92 -11.36 8.92
C TYR A 56 -8.21 -12.62 8.43
N PRO A 57 -7.56 -13.39 9.35
CA PRO A 57 -6.80 -14.60 8.99
C PRO A 57 -7.60 -15.63 8.19
N VAL A 58 -8.93 -15.67 8.34
CA VAL A 58 -9.81 -16.60 7.63
C VAL A 58 -9.75 -16.44 6.10
N ASN A 59 -9.38 -15.26 5.60
CA ASN A 59 -9.28 -14.98 4.16
C ASN A 59 -7.95 -15.42 3.56
N GLY A 60 -6.88 -15.47 4.35
CA GLY A 60 -5.53 -15.76 3.88
C GLY A 60 -4.92 -14.68 2.98
N ASP A 61 -5.61 -13.54 2.81
CA ASP A 61 -5.13 -12.41 2.01
C ASP A 61 -3.99 -11.66 2.73
N LYS A 62 -3.11 -11.00 1.93
CA LYS A 62 -1.88 -10.38 2.41
C LYS A 62 -1.76 -8.95 1.94
N LEU A 63 -1.06 -8.14 2.74
CA LEU A 63 -0.59 -6.81 2.34
C LEU A 63 0.91 -6.85 2.09
N THR A 64 1.32 -6.52 0.86
CA THR A 64 2.74 -6.33 0.53
C THR A 64 2.97 -4.89 0.11
N ILE A 65 3.90 -4.20 0.76
CA ILE A 65 4.33 -2.83 0.41
C ILE A 65 5.83 -2.87 0.15
N GLY A 66 6.24 -2.36 -0.99
CA GLY A 66 7.63 -2.30 -1.42
C GLY A 66 8.49 -1.33 -0.61
N LYS A 67 9.70 -1.07 -1.12
CA LYS A 67 10.69 -0.16 -0.54
C LYS A 67 10.43 1.29 -0.94
N PHE A 68 10.88 2.23 -0.11
CA PHE A 68 10.88 3.67 -0.40
C PHE A 68 9.50 4.26 -0.69
N CYS A 69 8.43 3.62 -0.27
CA CYS A 69 7.09 4.17 -0.40
C CYS A 69 6.87 5.33 0.59
N SER A 70 6.01 6.27 0.20
CA SER A 70 5.55 7.37 1.04
C SER A 70 4.04 7.27 1.19
N ILE A 71 3.58 6.98 2.42
CA ILE A 71 2.17 6.81 2.73
C ILE A 71 1.72 7.97 3.60
N ALA A 72 0.73 8.71 3.13
CA ALA A 72 0.20 9.86 3.84
C ALA A 72 -0.88 9.48 4.86
N CYS A 73 -1.13 10.40 5.78
CA CYS A 73 -2.14 10.29 6.84
C CYS A 73 -3.50 9.83 6.30
N GLY A 74 -4.11 8.91 7.01
CA GLY A 74 -5.46 8.45 6.75
C GLY A 74 -5.61 7.50 5.55
N ALA A 75 -4.54 7.13 4.83
CA ALA A 75 -4.61 6.12 3.77
C ALA A 75 -5.12 4.79 4.33
N LYS A 76 -6.02 4.10 3.60
CA LYS A 76 -6.65 2.85 4.04
C LYS A 76 -6.46 1.73 3.03
N PHE A 77 -6.28 0.52 3.55
CA PHE A 77 -6.22 -0.73 2.79
C PHE A 77 -7.42 -1.57 3.21
N LEU A 78 -8.42 -1.67 2.33
CA LEU A 78 -9.67 -2.39 2.61
C LEU A 78 -9.60 -3.79 2.04
N PHE A 79 -9.55 -4.77 2.93
CA PHE A 79 -9.44 -6.17 2.56
C PHE A 79 -10.78 -6.82 2.24
N THR A 80 -10.70 -8.07 1.85
CA THR A 80 -11.80 -8.87 1.30
C THR A 80 -13.08 -8.82 2.12
N SER A 81 -13.01 -8.86 3.45
CA SER A 81 -14.23 -8.82 4.30
C SER A 81 -14.91 -7.44 4.36
N ALA A 82 -14.40 -6.43 3.65
CA ALA A 82 -15.08 -5.14 3.47
C ALA A 82 -16.19 -5.19 2.40
N ASN A 83 -16.30 -6.28 1.64
CA ASN A 83 -17.36 -6.44 0.64
C ASN A 83 -18.39 -7.50 1.05
N HIS A 84 -19.50 -7.55 0.32
CA HIS A 84 -20.49 -8.61 0.42
C HIS A 84 -20.56 -9.35 -0.91
N THR A 85 -20.89 -10.65 -0.88
CA THR A 85 -21.07 -11.40 -2.12
C THR A 85 -22.21 -10.86 -2.95
N MET A 86 -21.96 -10.67 -4.25
CA MET A 86 -22.99 -10.27 -5.21
C MET A 86 -23.67 -11.45 -5.89
N ARG A 87 -23.29 -12.69 -5.57
CA ARG A 87 -23.90 -13.91 -6.10
C ARG A 87 -25.18 -14.29 -5.39
N SER A 88 -25.42 -13.76 -4.19
CA SER A 88 -26.63 -13.97 -3.41
C SER A 88 -27.76 -13.04 -3.88
N LEU A 89 -28.99 -13.48 -3.74
CA LEU A 89 -30.18 -12.64 -3.97
C LEU A 89 -30.32 -11.50 -2.93
N SER A 90 -29.64 -11.64 -1.79
CA SER A 90 -29.60 -10.63 -0.73
C SER A 90 -28.14 -10.20 -0.48
N THR A 91 -27.92 -8.91 -0.28
CA THR A 91 -26.64 -8.37 0.17
C THR A 91 -26.44 -8.49 1.67
N TYR A 92 -27.46 -8.95 2.43
CA TYR A 92 -27.32 -9.19 3.86
C TYR A 92 -26.41 -10.41 4.10
N PRO A 93 -25.36 -10.28 4.95
CA PRO A 93 -24.35 -11.32 5.12
C PRO A 93 -24.84 -12.41 6.10
N PHE A 94 -25.88 -13.16 5.75
CA PHE A 94 -26.45 -14.23 6.58
C PHE A 94 -25.39 -15.19 7.13
N PRO A 95 -24.35 -15.60 6.36
CA PRO A 95 -23.34 -16.53 6.86
C PRO A 95 -22.51 -16.00 8.03
N LEU A 96 -22.38 -14.67 8.21
CA LEU A 96 -21.73 -14.10 9.41
C LEU A 96 -22.53 -14.40 10.69
N PHE A 97 -23.83 -14.50 10.57
CA PHE A 97 -24.76 -14.74 11.68
C PHE A 97 -25.24 -16.19 11.69
N PHE A 98 -24.34 -17.12 11.38
CA PHE A 98 -24.63 -18.53 11.16
C PHE A 98 -25.45 -19.19 12.29
N GLU A 99 -25.18 -18.86 13.55
CA GLU A 99 -25.91 -19.41 14.70
C GLU A 99 -27.38 -18.99 14.70
N ALA A 100 -27.64 -17.69 14.45
CA ALA A 100 -29.00 -17.14 14.45
C ALA A 100 -29.86 -17.67 13.29
N TRP A 101 -29.21 -18.09 12.19
CA TRP A 101 -29.90 -18.51 10.97
C TRP A 101 -29.76 -20.03 10.70
N GLY A 102 -29.24 -20.79 11.65
CA GLY A 102 -29.07 -22.25 11.52
C GLY A 102 -28.15 -22.69 10.38
N LEU A 103 -27.14 -21.89 10.09
CA LEU A 103 -26.16 -22.18 9.06
C LEU A 103 -24.90 -22.83 9.67
N GLU A 104 -24.13 -23.49 8.84
CA GLU A 104 -22.83 -24.06 9.24
C GLU A 104 -21.79 -22.95 9.40
N LYS A 105 -20.99 -23.00 10.48
CA LYS A 105 -19.86 -22.04 10.73
C LYS A 105 -18.84 -22.03 9.60
N SER A 106 -18.63 -23.17 8.95
CA SER A 106 -17.75 -23.32 7.79
C SER A 106 -18.13 -22.42 6.60
N ARG A 107 -19.36 -21.94 6.57
CA ARG A 107 -19.89 -21.08 5.51
C ARG A 107 -19.71 -19.60 5.75
N VAL A 108 -19.05 -19.17 6.82
CA VAL A 108 -18.83 -17.76 7.14
C VAL A 108 -18.22 -16.99 5.98
N THR A 109 -17.28 -17.59 5.25
CA THR A 109 -16.62 -16.98 4.08
C THR A 109 -17.53 -16.83 2.85
N ASP A 110 -18.71 -17.48 2.84
CA ASP A 110 -19.69 -17.27 1.77
C ASP A 110 -20.35 -15.88 1.83
N ALA A 111 -20.14 -15.14 2.93
CA ALA A 111 -20.68 -13.79 3.10
C ALA A 111 -20.06 -12.73 2.17
N TRP A 112 -18.86 -13.00 1.63
CA TRP A 112 -18.11 -12.07 0.79
C TRP A 112 -17.38 -12.76 -0.38
N ASP A 113 -16.98 -11.97 -1.37
CA ASP A 113 -16.19 -12.45 -2.50
C ASP A 113 -14.70 -12.15 -2.22
N ASN A 114 -13.88 -13.21 -2.10
CA ASN A 114 -12.43 -13.04 -1.93
C ASN A 114 -11.82 -12.50 -3.22
N ARG A 115 -11.18 -11.34 -3.13
CA ARG A 115 -10.50 -10.67 -4.26
C ARG A 115 -8.99 -10.78 -4.18
N GLY A 116 -8.45 -11.34 -3.09
CA GLY A 116 -7.02 -11.56 -2.92
C GLY A 116 -6.25 -10.40 -2.31
N ASP A 117 -4.95 -10.48 -2.47
CA ASP A 117 -3.96 -9.63 -1.84
C ASP A 117 -4.01 -8.17 -2.31
N ILE A 118 -3.47 -7.27 -1.48
CA ILE A 118 -3.11 -5.92 -1.92
C ILE A 118 -1.60 -5.89 -2.06
N VAL A 119 -1.12 -5.49 -3.24
CA VAL A 119 0.31 -5.38 -3.54
C VAL A 119 0.65 -3.95 -3.93
N VAL A 120 1.58 -3.34 -3.22
CA VAL A 120 2.13 -2.02 -3.53
C VAL A 120 3.61 -2.20 -3.89
N GLY A 121 3.99 -1.75 -5.07
CA GLY A 121 5.37 -1.76 -5.56
C GLY A 121 6.30 -0.84 -4.77
N ASN A 122 7.45 -0.55 -5.33
CA ASN A 122 8.48 0.30 -4.73
C ASN A 122 8.31 1.76 -5.18
N ASP A 123 8.83 2.73 -4.42
CA ASP A 123 8.78 4.16 -4.76
C ASP A 123 7.35 4.68 -5.01
N VAL A 124 6.35 4.09 -4.38
CA VAL A 124 4.94 4.48 -4.53
C VAL A 124 4.61 5.61 -3.55
N TRP A 125 3.92 6.63 -4.05
CA TRP A 125 3.33 7.66 -3.19
C TRP A 125 1.82 7.47 -3.08
N ILE A 126 1.35 7.20 -1.86
CA ILE A 126 -0.08 7.11 -1.53
C ILE A 126 -0.49 8.40 -0.83
N GLY A 127 -1.37 9.16 -1.46
CA GLY A 127 -1.85 10.45 -1.00
C GLY A 127 -2.78 10.36 0.21
N TYR A 128 -3.01 11.51 0.83
CA TYR A 128 -3.85 11.70 2.01
C TYR A 128 -5.24 11.08 1.84
N GLU A 129 -5.67 10.27 2.82
CA GLU A 129 -6.98 9.60 2.84
C GLU A 129 -7.31 8.76 1.59
N ALA A 130 -6.32 8.31 0.83
CA ALA A 130 -6.57 7.39 -0.28
C ALA A 130 -7.02 6.02 0.24
N VAL A 131 -7.86 5.34 -0.54
CA VAL A 131 -8.41 4.02 -0.19
C VAL A 131 -8.03 3.01 -1.27
N ILE A 132 -7.37 1.92 -0.87
CA ILE A 132 -6.95 0.83 -1.75
C ILE A 132 -7.83 -0.39 -1.45
N LEU A 133 -8.50 -0.93 -2.47
CA LEU A 133 -9.37 -2.10 -2.30
C LEU A 133 -8.60 -3.41 -2.49
N SER A 134 -9.16 -4.50 -1.93
CA SER A 134 -8.62 -5.86 -2.07
C SER A 134 -8.47 -6.28 -3.53
N GLY A 135 -7.43 -7.06 -3.81
CA GLY A 135 -7.09 -7.56 -5.14
C GLY A 135 -6.36 -6.55 -6.03
N VAL A 136 -6.01 -5.37 -5.52
CA VAL A 136 -5.33 -4.32 -6.30
C VAL A 136 -3.83 -4.47 -6.24
N THR A 137 -3.18 -4.38 -7.41
CA THR A 137 -1.73 -4.22 -7.55
C THR A 137 -1.39 -2.80 -8.00
N ILE A 138 -0.54 -2.11 -7.23
CA ILE A 138 -0.01 -0.78 -7.56
C ILE A 138 1.44 -0.94 -8.01
N GLY A 139 1.74 -0.59 -9.25
CA GLY A 139 3.08 -0.72 -9.85
C GLY A 139 4.11 0.25 -9.26
N ASP A 140 5.39 -0.10 -9.43
CA ASP A 140 6.52 0.69 -8.96
C ASP A 140 6.43 2.15 -9.42
N GLY A 141 6.75 3.08 -8.54
CA GLY A 141 6.78 4.50 -8.86
C GLY A 141 5.41 5.14 -9.11
N ALA A 142 4.29 4.46 -8.89
CA ALA A 142 2.96 5.03 -9.07
C ALA A 142 2.65 6.11 -8.02
N ILE A 143 1.73 7.00 -8.36
CA ILE A 143 1.21 8.03 -7.44
C ILE A 143 -0.30 7.89 -7.34
N ILE A 144 -0.79 7.70 -6.12
CA ILE A 144 -2.20 7.69 -5.79
C ILE A 144 -2.58 9.06 -5.22
N GLY A 145 -3.45 9.77 -5.93
CA GLY A 145 -3.91 11.10 -5.50
C GLY A 145 -4.65 11.06 -4.16
N ALA A 146 -4.64 12.19 -3.45
CA ALA A 146 -5.38 12.31 -2.19
C ALA A 146 -6.88 11.97 -2.40
N ARG A 147 -7.44 11.22 -1.43
CA ARG A 147 -8.85 10.78 -1.45
C ARG A 147 -9.25 9.94 -2.66
N ALA A 148 -8.29 9.39 -3.40
CA ALA A 148 -8.60 8.46 -4.49
C ALA A 148 -9.09 7.13 -3.92
N VAL A 149 -10.06 6.49 -4.59
CA VAL A 149 -10.51 5.12 -4.29
C VAL A 149 -10.04 4.19 -5.40
N VAL A 150 -8.96 3.44 -5.13
CA VAL A 150 -8.32 2.56 -6.10
C VAL A 150 -9.04 1.22 -6.12
N THR A 151 -9.70 0.93 -7.23
CA THR A 151 -10.55 -0.26 -7.42
C THR A 151 -10.00 -1.23 -8.46
N LYS A 152 -8.90 -0.87 -9.14
CA LYS A 152 -8.24 -1.63 -10.20
C LYS A 152 -6.74 -1.44 -10.11
N ASP A 153 -5.99 -2.32 -10.74
CA ASP A 153 -4.53 -2.22 -10.83
C ASP A 153 -4.07 -0.88 -11.41
N VAL A 154 -2.97 -0.39 -10.87
CA VAL A 154 -2.33 0.87 -11.30
C VAL A 154 -1.00 0.53 -11.97
N PRO A 155 -0.82 0.88 -13.26
CA PRO A 155 0.44 0.63 -13.94
C PRO A 155 1.62 1.38 -13.29
N PRO A 156 2.86 0.87 -13.44
CA PRO A 156 4.04 1.55 -12.95
C PRO A 156 4.12 3.00 -13.43
N TYR A 157 4.67 3.88 -12.61
CA TYR A 157 4.90 5.30 -12.91
C TYR A 157 3.67 6.03 -13.44
N THR A 158 2.48 5.59 -13.03
CA THR A 158 1.21 6.23 -13.41
C THR A 158 0.65 7.02 -12.24
N ILE A 159 0.13 8.21 -12.51
CA ILE A 159 -0.61 9.03 -11.56
C ILE A 159 -2.10 8.75 -11.73
N VAL A 160 -2.76 8.33 -10.65
CA VAL A 160 -4.21 8.09 -10.63
C VAL A 160 -4.89 8.95 -9.58
N GLY A 161 -6.17 9.26 -9.78
CA GLY A 161 -6.95 10.02 -8.83
C GLY A 161 -8.45 9.89 -9.06
N GLY A 162 -9.25 10.34 -8.09
CA GLY A 162 -10.72 10.35 -8.17
C GLY A 162 -11.39 9.12 -7.54
N VAL A 163 -12.72 9.07 -7.63
CA VAL A 163 -13.60 8.03 -7.07
C VAL A 163 -14.57 7.58 -8.17
N PRO A 164 -14.36 6.39 -8.78
CA PRO A 164 -13.18 5.53 -8.65
C PRO A 164 -11.92 6.17 -9.26
N ALA A 165 -10.74 5.75 -8.79
CA ALA A 165 -9.48 6.26 -9.31
C ALA A 165 -9.31 5.88 -10.80
N ASN A 166 -8.92 6.88 -11.58
CA ASN A 166 -8.62 6.72 -13.01
C ASN A 166 -7.25 7.33 -13.31
N PRO A 167 -6.55 6.85 -14.36
CA PRO A 167 -5.30 7.45 -14.80
C PRO A 167 -5.47 8.94 -15.15
N ILE A 168 -4.60 9.77 -14.60
CA ILE A 168 -4.51 11.21 -14.93
C ILE A 168 -3.45 11.38 -16.01
N ARG A 169 -2.24 10.84 -15.78
CA ARG A 169 -1.13 10.82 -16.74
C ARG A 169 0.00 9.90 -16.25
N PRO A 170 0.90 9.47 -17.14
CA PRO A 170 2.17 8.90 -16.72
C PRO A 170 3.06 9.96 -16.04
N ARG A 171 4.01 9.54 -15.19
CA ARG A 171 5.04 10.41 -14.60
C ARG A 171 6.11 10.78 -15.65
N PHE A 172 6.46 9.82 -16.48
CA PHE A 172 7.53 9.90 -17.48
C PHE A 172 7.04 9.34 -18.81
N ASP A 173 7.82 9.56 -19.87
CA ASP A 173 7.63 8.87 -21.15
C ASP A 173 7.89 7.36 -21.04
N PRO A 174 7.47 6.55 -22.04
CA PRO A 174 7.60 5.10 -21.97
C PRO A 174 9.06 4.62 -21.90
N GLU A 175 10.01 5.29 -22.56
CA GLU A 175 11.41 4.95 -22.57
C GLU A 175 12.05 5.15 -21.19
N THR A 176 11.82 6.31 -20.59
CA THR A 176 12.25 6.63 -19.21
C THR A 176 11.63 5.67 -18.21
N THR A 177 10.34 5.33 -18.36
CA THR A 177 9.66 4.38 -17.49
C THR A 177 10.29 2.99 -17.57
N ALA A 178 10.57 2.51 -18.78
CA ALA A 178 11.22 1.20 -19.00
C ALA A 178 12.62 1.16 -18.36
N ALA A 179 13.41 2.22 -18.58
CA ALA A 179 14.75 2.33 -18.02
C ALA A 179 14.73 2.33 -16.47
N LEU A 180 13.78 3.02 -15.83
CA LEU A 180 13.64 3.05 -14.38
C LEU A 180 13.24 1.69 -13.80
N LEU A 181 12.37 0.94 -14.50
CA LEU A 181 11.96 -0.41 -14.10
C LEU A 181 13.10 -1.42 -14.23
N GLU A 182 13.98 -1.27 -15.23
CA GLU A 182 15.18 -2.09 -15.36
C GLU A 182 16.23 -1.72 -14.32
N LEU A 183 16.43 -0.43 -14.07
CA LEU A 183 17.43 0.11 -13.15
C LEU A 183 17.20 -0.33 -11.71
N ARG A 184 15.94 -0.41 -11.27
CA ARG A 184 15.54 -0.82 -9.91
C ARG A 184 16.40 -0.18 -8.82
N TRP A 185 16.54 1.15 -8.84
CA TRP A 185 17.42 1.89 -7.94
C TRP A 185 17.13 1.62 -6.44
N TRP A 186 15.92 1.24 -6.08
CA TRP A 186 15.52 0.86 -4.72
C TRP A 186 16.17 -0.44 -4.21
N ASP A 187 16.79 -1.22 -5.10
CA ASP A 187 17.56 -2.43 -4.75
C ASP A 187 19.06 -2.15 -4.62
N TRP A 188 19.49 -0.92 -4.86
CA TRP A 188 20.90 -0.55 -4.73
C TRP A 188 21.35 -0.50 -3.27
N PRO A 189 22.63 -0.80 -2.99
CA PRO A 189 23.20 -0.54 -1.69
C PRO A 189 23.05 0.93 -1.31
N ARG A 190 22.81 1.21 -0.04
CA ARG A 190 22.55 2.58 0.48
C ARG A 190 23.62 3.60 0.04
N GLU A 191 24.91 3.21 0.03
CA GLU A 191 25.99 4.10 -0.38
C GLU A 191 25.93 4.45 -1.87
N ARG A 192 25.44 3.52 -2.71
CA ARG A 192 25.19 3.82 -4.12
C ARG A 192 24.04 4.79 -4.27
N ILE A 193 22.94 4.59 -3.55
CA ILE A 193 21.83 5.55 -3.53
C ILE A 193 22.32 6.92 -3.10
N ARG A 194 23.08 7.01 -1.99
CA ARG A 194 23.60 8.27 -1.44
C ARG A 194 24.44 9.04 -2.45
N ARG A 195 25.31 8.37 -3.20
CA ARG A 195 26.13 9.00 -4.25
C ARG A 195 25.29 9.53 -5.40
N ASN A 196 24.21 8.84 -5.72
CA ASN A 196 23.31 9.18 -6.84
C ASN A 196 22.16 10.10 -6.45
N LEU A 197 22.00 10.49 -5.18
CA LEU A 197 20.90 11.37 -4.74
C LEU A 197 20.78 12.66 -5.58
N PRO A 198 21.87 13.37 -5.93
CA PRO A 198 21.75 14.57 -6.77
C PRO A 198 21.15 14.28 -8.14
N ALA A 199 21.51 13.19 -8.80
CA ALA A 199 20.98 12.77 -10.09
C ALA A 199 19.52 12.32 -9.98
N ILE A 200 19.20 11.51 -8.97
CA ILE A 200 17.83 11.02 -8.69
C ILE A 200 16.89 12.21 -8.46
N GLN A 201 17.28 13.17 -7.61
CA GLN A 201 16.47 14.35 -7.29
C GLN A 201 16.32 15.32 -8.48
N ALA A 202 17.34 15.38 -9.34
CA ALA A 202 17.29 16.19 -10.56
C ALA A 202 16.55 15.50 -11.73
N GLY A 203 16.14 14.24 -11.56
CA GLY A 203 15.49 13.48 -12.63
C GLY A 203 16.42 13.15 -13.81
N ARG A 204 17.72 13.00 -13.56
CA ARG A 204 18.76 12.83 -14.58
C ARG A 204 19.28 11.41 -14.60
N LEU A 205 18.62 10.56 -15.41
CA LEU A 205 19.04 9.16 -15.63
C LEU A 205 20.45 9.06 -16.19
N ASP A 206 20.83 9.97 -17.08
CA ASP A 206 22.12 10.05 -17.74
C ASP A 206 23.30 10.30 -16.78
N LEU A 207 23.03 10.77 -15.56
CA LEU A 207 24.06 11.02 -14.52
C LEU A 207 24.15 9.91 -13.47
N LEU A 208 23.35 8.86 -13.55
CA LEU A 208 23.37 7.75 -12.60
C LEU A 208 24.62 6.89 -12.79
N GLN A 209 25.29 6.50 -11.66
CA GLN A 209 26.54 5.76 -11.62
C GLN A 209 26.42 4.42 -10.90
#